data_74170e405e8dd63d39df4a24fd7672eb
#
_entry.id   74170e405e8dd63d39df4a24fd7672eb
#
_cell.length_a   1.000
_cell.length_b   1.000
_cell.length_c   1.000
_cell.angle_alpha   90.00
_cell.angle_beta   90.00
_cell.angle_gamma   90.00
#
_symmetry.space_group_name_H-M   'P 1'
#
loop_
_entity.id
_entity.type
_entity.pdbx_description
1 polymer ?
#
loop_
_entity_poly.entity_id
_entity_poly.type
_entity_poly.pdbx_seq_one_letter_code
_entity_poly.pdbx_strand_id
1 'polypeptide(L)'
;MTTNYDEIAAEYQRAKQQPWRLHLEHFTLFKLLGDLKGKSVLDLACGEGFYTRFLKRRGAARVIGVDLSHGMIELARREEEKNRLGIEYLIHDVKRLELNETFDVVVAAYLLNYAQTADELLEMSAAITRHLKPGCRFVTVNNNPRQSEEYFASTRKYGFIKRAHGPLREGTPVDYVFFLEGESFAITNYHLSVATHEMALRTAGFQQVTWHDPELSAEIVKDSERQYWSEFLDHPPVVFLECVK
;
A
#
# COMPACT_ATOMS: atom_id res chain seq x y z
N MET A 1 -3.06 -19.47 0.26
CA MET A 1 -1.64 -19.43 -0.17
C MET A 1 -1.25 -17.97 -0.29
N THR A 2 -0.15 -17.58 0.30
CA THR A 2 0.38 -16.20 0.17
C THR A 2 1.01 -16.06 -1.22
N THR A 3 0.83 -14.94 -1.88
CA THR A 3 1.44 -14.66 -3.20
C THR A 3 2.97 -14.75 -3.10
N ASN A 4 3.60 -15.54 -3.99
CA ASN A 4 5.06 -15.60 -4.08
C ASN A 4 5.57 -14.46 -4.96
N TYR A 5 5.97 -13.36 -4.36
CA TYR A 5 6.46 -12.17 -5.06
C TYR A 5 7.79 -12.38 -5.79
N ASP A 6 8.59 -13.36 -5.39
CA ASP A 6 9.85 -13.67 -6.09
C ASP A 6 9.60 -14.18 -7.51
N GLU A 7 8.46 -14.84 -7.75
CA GLU A 7 8.07 -15.37 -9.06
C GLU A 7 7.42 -14.32 -10.00
N ILE A 8 6.78 -13.29 -9.45
CA ILE A 8 6.00 -12.29 -10.22
C ILE A 8 6.61 -10.87 -10.16
N ALA A 9 7.84 -10.73 -9.69
CA ALA A 9 8.45 -9.43 -9.42
C ALA A 9 8.49 -8.51 -10.66
N ALA A 10 8.79 -9.06 -11.84
CA ALA A 10 8.87 -8.31 -13.08
C ALA A 10 7.47 -7.88 -13.58
N GLU A 11 6.47 -8.77 -13.51
CA GLU A 11 5.08 -8.49 -13.87
C GLU A 11 4.49 -7.44 -12.92
N TYR A 12 4.77 -7.57 -11.63
CA TYR A 12 4.32 -6.62 -10.62
C TYR A 12 4.92 -5.23 -10.84
N GLN A 13 6.21 -5.14 -11.19
CA GLN A 13 6.86 -3.87 -11.52
C GLN A 13 6.21 -3.19 -12.73
N ARG A 14 5.84 -3.97 -13.79
CA ARG A 14 5.11 -3.44 -14.95
C ARG A 14 3.70 -2.95 -14.56
N ALA A 15 2.98 -3.69 -13.71
CA ALA A 15 1.66 -3.29 -13.23
C ALA A 15 1.68 -1.98 -12.41
N LYS A 16 2.80 -1.65 -11.75
CA LYS A 16 2.96 -0.36 -11.05
C LYS A 16 2.99 0.86 -11.97
N GLN A 17 3.17 0.68 -13.27
CA GLN A 17 3.18 1.77 -14.25
C GLN A 17 1.78 2.08 -14.82
N GLN A 18 0.74 1.37 -14.39
CA GLN A 18 -0.63 1.64 -14.84
C GLN A 18 -1.07 3.08 -14.46
N PRO A 19 -1.77 3.82 -15.34
CA PRO A 19 -2.08 5.24 -15.14
C PRO A 19 -2.82 5.56 -13.82
N TRP A 20 -3.71 4.68 -13.36
CA TRP A 20 -4.45 4.89 -12.12
C TRP A 20 -3.53 4.95 -10.88
N ARG A 21 -2.39 4.23 -10.93
CA ARG A 21 -1.42 4.30 -9.83
C ARG A 21 -0.76 5.67 -9.73
N LEU A 22 -0.49 6.31 -10.87
CA LEU A 22 0.11 7.63 -10.87
C LEU A 22 -0.92 8.72 -10.50
N HIS A 23 -2.08 8.68 -11.17
CA HIS A 23 -3.05 9.77 -11.10
C HIS A 23 -3.97 9.74 -9.88
N LEU A 24 -4.15 8.58 -9.26
CA LEU A 24 -5.02 8.38 -8.10
C LEU A 24 -4.21 7.91 -6.87
N GLU A 25 -3.55 6.75 -6.98
CA GLU A 25 -2.89 6.13 -5.83
C GLU A 25 -1.69 6.96 -5.34
N HIS A 26 -0.70 7.18 -6.20
CA HIS A 26 0.48 7.97 -5.85
C HIS A 26 0.11 9.40 -5.45
N PHE A 27 -0.77 10.04 -6.20
CA PHE A 27 -1.20 11.39 -5.89
C PHE A 27 -1.82 11.49 -4.50
N THR A 28 -2.80 10.63 -4.18
CA THR A 28 -3.48 10.66 -2.88
C THR A 28 -2.54 10.29 -1.74
N LEU A 29 -1.73 9.24 -1.92
CA LEU A 29 -0.77 8.81 -0.90
C LEU A 29 0.19 9.95 -0.52
N PHE A 30 0.80 10.61 -1.51
CA PHE A 30 1.75 11.69 -1.25
C PHE A 30 1.10 13.00 -0.80
N LYS A 31 -0.17 13.24 -1.16
CA LYS A 31 -0.95 14.34 -0.59
C LYS A 31 -1.16 14.14 0.91
N LEU A 32 -1.52 12.93 1.34
CA LEU A 32 -1.68 12.58 2.76
C LEU A 32 -0.35 12.59 3.51
N LEU A 33 0.73 12.12 2.91
CA LEU A 33 2.08 12.16 3.51
C LEU A 33 2.57 13.59 3.74
N GLY A 34 2.18 14.54 2.89
CA GLY A 34 2.55 15.96 3.00
C GLY A 34 4.06 16.21 2.94
N ASP A 35 4.54 17.18 3.71
CA ASP A 35 5.97 17.52 3.74
C ASP A 35 6.80 16.47 4.49
N LEU A 36 7.78 15.91 3.80
CA LEU A 36 8.72 14.89 4.31
C LEU A 36 10.12 15.45 4.58
N LYS A 37 10.34 16.75 4.34
CA LYS A 37 11.66 17.36 4.47
C LYS A 37 12.21 17.16 5.89
N GLY A 38 13.39 16.56 5.96
CA GLY A 38 14.10 16.32 7.22
C GLY A 38 13.56 15.16 8.06
N LYS A 39 12.47 14.49 7.64
CA LYS A 39 11.84 13.40 8.41
C LYS A 39 12.54 12.06 8.20
N SER A 40 12.46 11.20 9.22
CA SER A 40 12.77 9.78 9.13
C SER A 40 11.51 9.01 8.73
N VAL A 41 11.62 8.14 7.73
CA VAL A 41 10.50 7.38 7.16
C VAL A 41 10.82 5.89 7.13
N LEU A 42 9.89 5.07 7.58
CA LEU A 42 9.91 3.61 7.45
C LEU A 42 8.84 3.20 6.43
N ASP A 43 9.26 2.54 5.35
CA ASP A 43 8.37 2.02 4.29
C ASP A 43 8.25 0.50 4.45
N LEU A 44 7.09 0.03 4.89
CA LEU A 44 6.80 -1.38 5.16
C LEU A 44 6.10 -2.02 3.96
N ALA A 45 6.47 -3.25 3.62
CA ALA A 45 6.13 -3.92 2.36
C ALA A 45 6.54 -3.07 1.15
N CYS A 46 7.78 -2.58 1.17
CA CYS A 46 8.29 -1.60 0.20
C CYS A 46 8.42 -2.17 -1.24
N GLY A 47 8.36 -3.48 -1.40
CA GLY A 47 8.58 -4.16 -2.67
C GLY A 47 9.94 -3.81 -3.27
N GLU A 48 9.98 -3.55 -4.58
CA GLU A 48 11.18 -3.12 -5.29
C GLU A 48 11.59 -1.65 -5.02
N GLY A 49 11.00 -1.02 -4.00
CA GLY A 49 11.36 0.33 -3.55
C GLY A 49 10.78 1.47 -4.39
N PHE A 50 9.69 1.25 -5.14
CA PHE A 50 9.07 2.30 -5.96
C PHE A 50 8.70 3.52 -5.13
N TYR A 51 7.86 3.37 -4.10
CA TYR A 51 7.48 4.46 -3.21
C TYR A 51 8.63 4.92 -2.33
N THR A 52 9.48 4.02 -1.87
CA THR A 52 10.66 4.31 -1.03
C THR A 52 11.56 5.36 -1.67
N ARG A 53 11.82 5.23 -2.98
CA ARG A 53 12.62 6.21 -3.75
C ARG A 53 11.92 7.57 -3.86
N PHE A 54 10.59 7.60 -4.02
CA PHE A 54 9.84 8.86 -4.02
C PHE A 54 9.86 9.56 -2.65
N LEU A 55 9.73 8.80 -1.54
CA LEU A 55 9.85 9.33 -0.19
C LEU A 55 11.19 10.06 0.00
N LYS A 56 12.27 9.42 -0.43
CA LYS A 56 13.62 10.02 -0.35
C LYS A 56 13.77 11.26 -1.21
N ARG A 57 13.30 11.21 -2.47
CA ARG A 57 13.35 12.36 -3.39
C ARG A 57 12.50 13.54 -2.93
N ARG A 58 11.49 13.32 -2.12
CA ARG A 58 10.66 14.37 -1.48
C ARG A 58 11.27 14.94 -0.20
N GLY A 59 12.55 14.67 0.06
CA GLY A 59 13.34 15.31 1.10
C GLY A 59 13.40 14.60 2.43
N ALA A 60 12.90 13.36 2.54
CA ALA A 60 13.09 12.56 3.73
C ALA A 60 14.61 12.40 4.03
N ALA A 61 15.02 12.75 5.25
CA ALA A 61 16.43 12.70 5.64
C ALA A 61 16.93 11.26 5.71
N ARG A 62 16.12 10.35 6.28
CA ARG A 62 16.39 8.92 6.38
C ARG A 62 15.20 8.13 5.85
N VAL A 63 15.44 7.11 5.06
CA VAL A 63 14.40 6.17 4.60
C VAL A 63 14.94 4.76 4.73
N ILE A 64 14.14 3.88 5.37
CA ILE A 64 14.36 2.43 5.39
C ILE A 64 13.17 1.79 4.69
N GLY A 65 13.44 0.91 3.74
CA GLY A 65 12.45 0.03 3.11
C GLY A 65 12.56 -1.38 3.67
N VAL A 66 11.43 -1.97 4.03
CA VAL A 66 11.36 -3.35 4.55
C VAL A 66 10.39 -4.16 3.72
N ASP A 67 10.80 -5.33 3.26
CA ASP A 67 9.93 -6.28 2.58
C ASP A 67 10.30 -7.72 2.97
N LEU A 68 9.34 -8.62 2.87
CA LEU A 68 9.55 -10.05 3.14
C LEU A 68 10.24 -10.76 1.97
N SER A 69 10.00 -10.30 0.73
CA SER A 69 10.50 -10.93 -0.50
C SER A 69 11.96 -10.59 -0.74
N HIS A 70 12.78 -11.63 -0.84
CA HIS A 70 14.19 -11.52 -1.23
C HIS A 70 14.33 -10.91 -2.62
N GLY A 71 13.54 -11.38 -3.60
CA GLY A 71 13.59 -10.91 -4.99
C GLY A 71 13.25 -9.43 -5.10
N MET A 72 12.23 -8.96 -4.36
CA MET A 72 11.87 -7.54 -4.33
C MET A 72 12.99 -6.67 -3.74
N ILE A 73 13.58 -7.07 -2.63
CA ILE A 73 14.68 -6.32 -2.01
C ILE A 73 15.94 -6.33 -2.87
N GLU A 74 16.23 -7.42 -3.58
CA GLU A 74 17.33 -7.41 -4.55
C GLU A 74 17.11 -6.40 -5.69
N LEU A 75 15.90 -6.32 -6.23
CA LEU A 75 15.55 -5.31 -7.23
C LEU A 75 15.71 -3.89 -6.66
N ALA A 76 15.22 -3.64 -5.43
CA ALA A 76 15.34 -2.35 -4.76
C ALA A 76 16.81 -1.95 -4.57
N ARG A 77 17.67 -2.87 -4.14
CA ARG A 77 19.10 -2.64 -3.95
C ARG A 77 19.84 -2.38 -5.26
N ARG A 78 19.50 -3.11 -6.33
CA ARG A 78 20.07 -2.86 -7.68
C ARG A 78 19.72 -1.46 -8.18
N GLU A 79 18.50 -0.97 -7.94
CA GLU A 79 18.12 0.39 -8.31
C GLU A 79 18.84 1.44 -7.42
N GLU A 80 19.05 1.16 -6.14
CA GLU A 80 19.84 2.01 -5.24
C GLU A 80 21.32 2.08 -5.65
N GLU A 81 21.91 0.99 -6.13
CA GLU A 81 23.28 0.96 -6.66
C GLU A 81 23.45 1.87 -7.89
N LYS A 82 22.42 1.93 -8.78
CA LYS A 82 22.42 2.79 -9.96
C LYS A 82 22.20 4.27 -9.60
N ASN A 83 21.31 4.54 -8.64
CA ASN A 83 20.84 5.85 -8.25
C ASN A 83 20.97 6.01 -6.73
N ARG A 84 22.18 6.21 -6.23
CA ARG A 84 22.49 6.26 -4.79
C ARG A 84 21.76 7.41 -4.07
N LEU A 85 20.60 7.07 -3.52
CA LEU A 85 19.79 8.00 -2.73
C LEU A 85 20.09 7.91 -1.23
N GLY A 86 20.83 6.89 -0.78
CA GLY A 86 21.11 6.61 0.62
C GLY A 86 19.93 5.95 1.33
N ILE A 87 19.24 5.05 0.64
CA ILE A 87 18.14 4.24 1.17
C ILE A 87 18.70 2.91 1.67
N GLU A 88 18.26 2.50 2.84
CA GLU A 88 18.54 1.18 3.40
C GLU A 88 17.37 0.23 3.12
N TYR A 89 17.68 -0.98 2.64
CA TYR A 89 16.67 -2.00 2.35
C TYR A 89 16.93 -3.27 3.16
N LEU A 90 15.90 -3.72 3.90
CA LEU A 90 15.95 -4.86 4.81
C LEU A 90 14.96 -5.94 4.37
N ILE A 91 15.40 -7.20 4.44
CA ILE A 91 14.52 -8.37 4.28
C ILE A 91 14.02 -8.75 5.66
N HIS A 92 12.75 -8.53 5.93
CA HIS A 92 12.16 -8.88 7.23
C HIS A 92 10.64 -9.03 7.16
N ASP A 93 10.10 -9.92 8.00
CA ASP A 93 8.65 -9.98 8.25
C ASP A 93 8.24 -8.81 9.17
N VAL A 94 7.31 -7.98 8.70
CA VAL A 94 6.83 -6.81 9.44
C VAL A 94 6.31 -7.17 10.84
N LYS A 95 5.62 -8.31 10.99
CA LYS A 95 5.09 -8.77 12.28
C LYS A 95 6.18 -8.99 13.33
N ARG A 96 7.37 -9.36 12.88
CA ARG A 96 8.55 -9.67 13.72
C ARG A 96 9.64 -8.61 13.66
N LEU A 97 9.37 -7.49 12.98
CA LEU A 97 10.35 -6.42 12.83
C LEU A 97 10.66 -5.77 14.18
N GLU A 98 11.94 -5.69 14.51
CA GLU A 98 12.48 -5.02 15.69
C GLU A 98 13.66 -4.14 15.28
N LEU A 99 13.38 -2.87 14.98
CA LEU A 99 14.39 -1.85 14.79
C LEU A 99 14.56 -1.08 16.10
N ASN A 100 15.81 -0.83 16.51
CA ASN A 100 16.10 -0.06 17.73
C ASN A 100 15.94 1.46 17.52
N GLU A 101 14.99 1.85 16.67
CA GLU A 101 14.69 3.25 16.34
C GLU A 101 13.21 3.45 16.03
N THR A 102 12.77 4.71 16.10
CA THR A 102 11.42 5.14 15.77
C THR A 102 11.44 6.23 14.71
N PHE A 103 10.39 6.33 13.93
CA PHE A 103 10.28 7.15 12.74
C PHE A 103 9.24 8.26 12.89
N ASP A 104 9.43 9.35 12.16
CA ASP A 104 8.47 10.45 12.08
C ASP A 104 7.26 10.09 11.23
N VAL A 105 7.43 9.17 10.27
CA VAL A 105 6.36 8.64 9.43
C VAL A 105 6.60 7.15 9.20
N VAL A 106 5.56 6.36 9.30
CA VAL A 106 5.54 4.99 8.76
C VAL A 106 4.58 4.99 7.57
N VAL A 107 5.00 4.38 6.48
CA VAL A 107 4.16 4.21 5.29
C VAL A 107 4.10 2.74 4.91
N ALA A 108 2.99 2.32 4.34
CA ALA A 108 2.88 1.01 3.71
C ALA A 108 1.93 1.07 2.50
N ALA A 109 2.35 0.52 1.39
CA ALA A 109 1.47 0.36 0.24
C ALA A 109 1.08 -1.12 0.11
N TYR A 110 -0.17 -1.43 0.48
CA TYR A 110 -0.73 -2.79 0.43
C TYR A 110 -0.10 -3.79 1.40
N LEU A 111 0.06 -3.42 2.67
CA LEU A 111 0.50 -4.31 3.74
C LEU A 111 -0.68 -4.98 4.46
N LEU A 112 -1.64 -4.17 4.96
CA LEU A 112 -2.69 -4.66 5.87
C LEU A 112 -3.64 -5.66 5.22
N ASN A 113 -3.78 -5.61 3.92
CA ASN A 113 -4.62 -6.53 3.14
C ASN A 113 -4.05 -7.96 2.99
N TYR A 114 -2.85 -8.23 3.52
CA TYR A 114 -2.30 -9.59 3.63
C TYR A 114 -2.67 -10.28 4.94
N ALA A 115 -3.20 -9.54 5.92
CA ALA A 115 -3.73 -10.14 7.14
C ALA A 115 -4.95 -11.01 6.81
N GLN A 116 -4.90 -12.29 7.20
CA GLN A 116 -5.98 -13.26 6.99
C GLN A 116 -7.00 -13.22 8.14
N THR A 117 -6.56 -12.77 9.31
CA THR A 117 -7.34 -12.72 10.54
C THR A 117 -7.18 -11.37 11.26
N ALA A 118 -8.10 -11.09 12.18
CA ALA A 118 -8.02 -9.91 13.04
C ALA A 118 -6.73 -9.90 13.88
N ASP A 119 -6.28 -11.08 14.33
CA ASP A 119 -5.05 -11.21 15.14
C ASP A 119 -3.82 -10.87 14.32
N GLU A 120 -3.71 -11.35 13.07
CA GLU A 120 -2.60 -10.98 12.19
C GLU A 120 -2.60 -9.48 11.88
N LEU A 121 -3.79 -8.88 11.67
CA LEU A 121 -3.92 -7.45 11.47
C LEU A 121 -3.47 -6.65 12.70
N LEU A 122 -3.80 -7.14 13.90
CA LEU A 122 -3.35 -6.55 15.17
C LEU A 122 -1.83 -6.65 15.31
N GLU A 123 -1.22 -7.80 15.00
CA GLU A 123 0.23 -7.99 15.02
C GLU A 123 0.94 -7.00 14.10
N MET A 124 0.46 -6.84 12.85
CA MET A 124 1.00 -5.85 11.91
C MET A 124 0.85 -4.42 12.45
N SER A 125 -0.33 -4.08 12.97
CA SER A 125 -0.62 -2.77 13.54
C SER A 125 0.26 -2.45 14.75
N ALA A 126 0.51 -3.42 15.62
CA ALA A 126 1.40 -3.31 16.77
C ALA A 126 2.86 -3.10 16.34
N ALA A 127 3.31 -3.80 15.32
CA ALA A 127 4.64 -3.59 14.74
C ALA A 127 4.80 -2.17 14.18
N ILE A 128 3.78 -1.63 13.51
CA ILE A 128 3.78 -0.26 12.99
C ILE A 128 3.89 0.75 14.13
N THR A 129 3.06 0.64 15.17
CA THR A 129 3.09 1.58 16.30
C THR A 129 4.39 1.50 17.09
N ARG A 130 5.01 0.32 17.22
CA ARG A 130 6.31 0.15 17.87
C ARG A 130 7.38 1.02 17.25
N HIS A 131 7.37 1.16 15.92
CA HIS A 131 8.36 1.92 15.16
C HIS A 131 7.95 3.37 14.89
N LEU A 132 6.79 3.82 15.37
CA LEU A 132 6.31 5.19 15.17
C LEU A 132 6.52 6.02 16.44
N LYS A 133 7.06 7.23 16.30
CA LYS A 133 7.19 8.20 17.40
C LYS A 133 5.80 8.61 17.93
N PRO A 134 5.63 8.92 19.22
CA PRO A 134 4.37 9.47 19.75
C PRO A 134 3.94 10.74 18.99
N GLY A 135 2.65 10.87 18.72
CA GLY A 135 2.06 11.97 17.96
C GLY A 135 2.39 11.97 16.46
N CYS A 136 3.14 11.00 15.99
CA CYS A 136 3.46 10.82 14.58
C CYS A 136 2.45 9.91 13.89
N ARG A 137 2.56 9.76 12.56
CA ARG A 137 1.50 9.15 11.77
C ARG A 137 1.96 8.01 10.88
N PHE A 138 1.07 7.07 10.71
CA PHE A 138 1.09 6.01 9.72
C PHE A 138 0.14 6.37 8.58
N VAL A 139 0.60 6.26 7.34
CA VAL A 139 -0.22 6.47 6.14
C VAL A 139 -0.11 5.24 5.26
N THR A 140 -1.23 4.73 4.80
CA THR A 140 -1.26 3.52 3.97
C THR A 140 -2.32 3.59 2.88
N VAL A 141 -2.09 2.87 1.79
CA VAL A 141 -3.10 2.51 0.80
C VAL A 141 -3.37 1.01 0.88
N ASN A 142 -4.63 0.62 0.86
CA ASN A 142 -5.07 -0.77 0.92
C ASN A 142 -6.27 -1.03 0.01
N ASN A 143 -6.64 -2.30 -0.11
CA ASN A 143 -7.91 -2.68 -0.66
C ASN A 143 -9.04 -2.01 0.09
N ASN A 144 -10.04 -1.51 -0.63
CA ASN A 144 -11.20 -0.90 0.01
C ASN A 144 -12.19 -1.98 0.50
N PRO A 145 -12.33 -2.20 1.82
CA PRO A 145 -13.27 -3.18 2.36
C PRO A 145 -14.73 -2.74 2.22
N ARG A 146 -15.00 -1.48 1.85
CA ARG A 146 -16.34 -0.92 1.66
C ARG A 146 -16.86 -1.13 0.23
N GLN A 147 -15.99 -1.53 -0.73
CA GLN A 147 -16.41 -1.71 -2.12
C GLN A 147 -17.31 -2.95 -2.24
N SER A 148 -18.51 -2.76 -2.82
CA SER A 148 -19.43 -3.86 -3.13
C SER A 148 -18.89 -4.78 -4.22
N GLU A 149 -19.15 -6.10 -4.12
CA GLU A 149 -18.68 -7.11 -5.08
C GLU A 149 -19.16 -6.85 -6.51
N GLU A 150 -20.31 -6.23 -6.70
CA GLU A 150 -20.86 -5.90 -8.03
C GLU A 150 -19.92 -4.99 -8.84
N TYR A 151 -19.06 -4.19 -8.15
CA TYR A 151 -18.08 -3.30 -8.77
C TYR A 151 -16.68 -3.91 -8.90
N PHE A 152 -16.48 -5.17 -8.54
CA PHE A 152 -15.16 -5.80 -8.60
C PHE A 152 -14.61 -5.94 -10.03
N ALA A 153 -15.49 -6.05 -11.03
CA ALA A 153 -15.11 -6.12 -12.43
C ALA A 153 -15.05 -4.74 -13.13
N SER A 154 -15.57 -3.68 -12.50
CA SER A 154 -15.67 -2.35 -13.10
C SER A 154 -14.31 -1.71 -13.40
N THR A 155 -13.28 -2.16 -12.67
CA THR A 155 -11.91 -1.67 -12.82
C THR A 155 -11.15 -2.22 -14.02
N ARG A 156 -11.78 -3.10 -14.83
CA ARG A 156 -11.12 -3.74 -16.00
C ARG A 156 -10.51 -2.75 -16.97
N LYS A 157 -11.18 -1.63 -17.23
CA LYS A 157 -10.66 -0.57 -18.13
C LYS A 157 -9.40 0.13 -17.59
N TYR A 158 -9.12 -0.01 -16.29
CA TYR A 158 -7.92 0.51 -15.62
C TYR A 158 -6.80 -0.53 -15.51
N GLY A 159 -7.01 -1.75 -16.08
CA GLY A 159 -6.00 -2.80 -16.17
C GLY A 159 -6.03 -3.84 -15.06
N PHE A 160 -7.08 -3.90 -14.25
CA PHE A 160 -7.25 -4.96 -13.24
C PHE A 160 -8.72 -5.22 -12.91
N ILE A 161 -8.99 -6.35 -12.27
CA ILE A 161 -10.28 -6.66 -11.62
C ILE A 161 -10.03 -7.30 -10.26
N LYS A 162 -11.08 -7.35 -9.44
CA LYS A 162 -11.09 -8.12 -8.20
C LYS A 162 -11.96 -9.37 -8.38
N ARG A 163 -11.64 -10.45 -7.67
CA ARG A 163 -12.42 -11.69 -7.66
C ARG A 163 -12.41 -12.28 -6.26
N ALA A 164 -13.56 -12.34 -5.60
CA ALA A 164 -13.71 -12.99 -4.32
C ALA A 164 -13.83 -14.52 -4.48
N HIS A 165 -13.26 -15.28 -3.56
CA HIS A 165 -13.37 -16.74 -3.47
C HIS A 165 -14.53 -17.17 -2.57
N GLY A 166 -15.69 -16.55 -2.75
CA GLY A 166 -16.92 -16.78 -2.00
C GLY A 166 -17.49 -15.47 -1.43
N PRO A 167 -18.59 -15.54 -0.65
CA PRO A 167 -19.19 -14.35 -0.04
C PRO A 167 -18.19 -13.59 0.82
N LEU A 168 -18.18 -12.26 0.72
CA LEU A 168 -17.29 -11.42 1.51
C LEU A 168 -17.58 -11.55 3.01
N ARG A 169 -16.65 -12.17 3.72
CA ARG A 169 -16.62 -12.33 5.17
C ARG A 169 -15.18 -12.12 5.66
N GLU A 170 -15.00 -12.03 6.96
CA GLU A 170 -13.65 -11.96 7.56
C GLU A 170 -12.76 -13.11 7.06
N GLY A 171 -11.61 -12.76 6.50
CA GLY A 171 -10.65 -13.71 5.96
C GLY A 171 -10.95 -14.26 4.55
N THR A 172 -12.03 -13.81 3.87
CA THR A 172 -12.31 -14.27 2.50
C THR A 172 -11.17 -13.84 1.56
N PRO A 173 -10.56 -14.81 0.84
CA PRO A 173 -9.54 -14.47 -0.16
C PRO A 173 -10.17 -13.68 -1.32
N VAL A 174 -9.45 -12.63 -1.76
CA VAL A 174 -9.81 -11.78 -2.90
C VAL A 174 -8.59 -11.62 -3.79
N ASP A 175 -8.69 -12.12 -5.02
CA ASP A 175 -7.65 -11.93 -6.02
C ASP A 175 -7.78 -10.57 -6.70
N TYR A 176 -6.66 -9.88 -6.80
CA TYR A 176 -6.43 -8.79 -7.72
C TYR A 176 -5.79 -9.36 -8.97
N VAL A 177 -6.56 -9.42 -10.06
CA VAL A 177 -6.10 -9.93 -11.36
C VAL A 177 -5.70 -8.74 -12.21
N PHE A 178 -4.40 -8.60 -12.45
CA PHE A 178 -3.84 -7.55 -13.30
C PHE A 178 -3.70 -8.04 -14.74
N PHE A 179 -4.06 -7.17 -15.69
CA PHE A 179 -3.91 -7.41 -17.12
C PHE A 179 -2.75 -6.57 -17.65
N LEU A 180 -1.79 -7.24 -18.25
CA LEU A 180 -0.68 -6.67 -19.01
C LEU A 180 -0.84 -7.06 -20.48
N GLU A 181 -0.05 -6.47 -21.36
CA GLU A 181 -0.09 -6.84 -22.80
C GLU A 181 0.26 -8.33 -22.97
N GLY A 182 -0.76 -9.13 -23.34
CA GLY A 182 -0.64 -10.56 -23.62
C GLY A 182 -0.57 -11.48 -22.40
N GLU A 183 -0.55 -10.96 -21.17
CA GLU A 183 -0.38 -11.73 -19.94
C GLU A 183 -1.33 -11.25 -18.84
N SER A 184 -1.54 -12.09 -17.84
CA SER A 184 -2.22 -11.70 -16.60
C SER A 184 -1.60 -12.43 -15.42
N PHE A 185 -1.59 -11.77 -14.26
CA PHE A 185 -1.20 -12.39 -13.00
C PHE A 185 -2.17 -11.97 -11.90
N ALA A 186 -2.20 -12.72 -10.82
CA ALA A 186 -3.07 -12.44 -9.68
C ALA A 186 -2.27 -12.31 -8.39
N ILE A 187 -2.76 -11.44 -7.52
CA ILE A 187 -2.28 -11.28 -6.16
C ILE A 187 -3.46 -11.56 -5.23
N THR A 188 -3.30 -12.53 -4.35
CA THR A 188 -4.32 -12.87 -3.36
C THR A 188 -4.14 -12.00 -2.12
N ASN A 189 -5.21 -11.32 -1.76
CA ASN A 189 -5.38 -10.54 -0.54
C ASN A 189 -6.56 -11.10 0.25
N TYR A 190 -6.80 -10.56 1.44
CA TYR A 190 -7.88 -11.05 2.29
C TYR A 190 -8.80 -9.90 2.69
N HIS A 191 -10.10 -10.19 2.66
CA HIS A 191 -11.10 -9.23 3.12
C HIS A 191 -11.18 -9.26 4.65
N LEU A 192 -10.96 -8.13 5.28
CA LEU A 192 -11.31 -7.85 6.66
C LEU A 192 -12.18 -6.59 6.69
N SER A 193 -13.20 -6.56 7.54
CA SER A 193 -14.14 -5.45 7.59
C SER A 193 -13.51 -4.14 8.09
N VAL A 194 -14.16 -3.02 7.84
CA VAL A 194 -13.78 -1.72 8.41
C VAL A 194 -13.71 -1.78 9.93
N ALA A 195 -14.69 -2.43 10.58
CA ALA A 195 -14.73 -2.57 12.03
C ALA A 195 -13.50 -3.34 12.56
N THR A 196 -13.09 -4.41 11.87
CA THR A 196 -11.91 -5.19 12.21
C THR A 196 -10.62 -4.36 12.07
N HIS A 197 -10.49 -3.58 10.99
CA HIS A 197 -9.35 -2.66 10.83
C HIS A 197 -9.30 -1.62 11.94
N GLU A 198 -10.40 -0.95 12.24
CA GLU A 198 -10.45 0.07 13.28
C GLU A 198 -10.13 -0.51 14.67
N MET A 199 -10.70 -1.66 14.98
CA MET A 199 -10.45 -2.35 16.23
C MET A 199 -8.95 -2.71 16.38
N ALA A 200 -8.34 -3.32 15.35
CA ALA A 200 -6.93 -3.68 15.38
C ALA A 200 -6.01 -2.47 15.53
N LEU A 201 -6.24 -1.41 14.73
CA LEU A 201 -5.45 -0.19 14.78
C LEU A 201 -5.56 0.52 16.13
N ARG A 202 -6.78 0.67 16.67
CA ARG A 202 -6.99 1.29 18.00
C ARG A 202 -6.38 0.47 19.14
N THR A 203 -6.54 -0.87 19.10
CA THR A 203 -5.93 -1.78 20.07
C THR A 203 -4.41 -1.70 20.02
N ALA A 204 -3.82 -1.52 18.85
CA ALA A 204 -2.38 -1.31 18.68
C ALA A 204 -1.87 0.05 19.20
N GLY A 205 -2.75 0.99 19.58
CA GLY A 205 -2.40 2.28 20.19
C GLY A 205 -2.55 3.51 19.30
N PHE A 206 -3.18 3.39 18.11
CA PHE A 206 -3.53 4.57 17.33
C PHE A 206 -4.71 5.32 17.95
N GLN A 207 -4.55 6.62 18.19
CA GLN A 207 -5.57 7.50 18.78
C GLN A 207 -6.58 7.96 17.74
N GLN A 208 -6.13 8.17 16.50
CA GLN A 208 -6.97 8.57 15.38
C GLN A 208 -6.77 7.59 14.22
N VAL A 209 -7.88 7.23 13.57
CA VAL A 209 -7.93 6.43 12.35
C VAL A 209 -8.89 7.13 11.40
N THR A 210 -8.37 7.63 10.31
CA THR A 210 -9.14 8.38 9.30
C THR A 210 -9.06 7.67 7.95
N TRP A 211 -10.21 7.46 7.34
CA TRP A 211 -10.34 6.83 6.03
C TRP A 211 -10.51 7.89 4.95
N HIS A 212 -9.73 7.80 3.90
CA HIS A 212 -9.77 8.71 2.76
C HIS A 212 -10.00 7.93 1.48
N ASP A 213 -10.88 8.45 0.63
CA ASP A 213 -11.07 7.92 -0.72
C ASP A 213 -9.96 8.43 -1.66
N PRO A 214 -9.69 7.75 -2.78
CA PRO A 214 -8.72 8.22 -3.75
C PRO A 214 -9.16 9.56 -4.37
N GLU A 215 -8.20 10.44 -4.59
CA GLU A 215 -8.40 11.72 -5.24
C GLU A 215 -7.68 11.74 -6.59
N LEU A 216 -8.30 12.41 -7.57
CA LEU A 216 -7.69 12.57 -8.88
C LEU A 216 -6.67 13.70 -8.86
N SER A 217 -5.51 13.46 -9.46
CA SER A 217 -4.46 14.45 -9.64
C SER A 217 -4.98 15.70 -10.35
N ALA A 218 -4.55 16.89 -9.90
CA ALA A 218 -4.90 18.16 -10.52
C ALA A 218 -4.32 18.34 -11.94
N GLU A 219 -3.38 17.49 -12.34
CA GLU A 219 -2.81 17.47 -13.70
C GLU A 219 -3.82 17.00 -14.74
N ILE A 220 -4.86 16.25 -14.31
CA ILE A 220 -5.97 15.82 -15.16
C ILE A 220 -7.02 16.92 -15.19
N VAL A 221 -6.92 17.77 -16.20
CA VAL A 221 -7.74 19.00 -16.31
C VAL A 221 -8.92 18.84 -17.26
N LYS A 222 -8.85 17.94 -18.24
CA LYS A 222 -9.91 17.77 -19.24
C LYS A 222 -11.10 17.00 -18.70
N ASP A 223 -12.32 17.48 -18.94
CA ASP A 223 -13.55 16.83 -18.48
C ASP A 223 -13.68 15.39 -19.00
N SER A 224 -13.25 15.10 -20.21
CA SER A 224 -13.25 13.74 -20.77
C SER A 224 -12.32 12.78 -20.00
N GLU A 225 -11.20 13.27 -19.50
CA GLU A 225 -10.29 12.50 -18.67
C GLU A 225 -10.88 12.28 -17.26
N ARG A 226 -11.54 13.30 -16.69
CA ARG A 226 -12.27 13.17 -15.42
C ARG A 226 -13.40 12.14 -15.53
N GLN A 227 -14.15 12.16 -16.63
CA GLN A 227 -15.22 11.19 -16.89
C GLN A 227 -14.68 9.77 -17.00
N TYR A 228 -13.49 9.57 -17.56
CA TYR A 228 -12.83 8.25 -17.59
C TYR A 228 -12.64 7.66 -16.18
N TRP A 229 -12.32 8.51 -15.21
CA TRP A 229 -12.02 8.09 -13.82
C TRP A 229 -13.26 8.05 -12.91
N SER A 230 -14.45 8.49 -13.35
CA SER A 230 -15.65 8.60 -12.51
C SER A 230 -15.98 7.29 -11.80
N GLU A 231 -16.01 6.17 -12.51
CA GLU A 231 -16.34 4.87 -11.94
C GLU A 231 -15.32 4.40 -10.87
N PHE A 232 -14.04 4.74 -11.04
CA PHE A 232 -13.03 4.46 -10.02
C PHE A 232 -13.25 5.29 -8.76
N LEU A 233 -13.69 6.53 -8.91
CA LEU A 233 -13.93 7.45 -7.79
C LEU A 233 -15.27 7.18 -7.10
N ASP A 234 -16.30 6.82 -7.86
CA ASP A 234 -17.64 6.53 -7.33
C ASP A 234 -17.67 5.18 -6.58
N HIS A 235 -16.87 4.20 -7.03
CA HIS A 235 -16.78 2.86 -6.45
C HIS A 235 -15.32 2.46 -6.20
N PRO A 236 -14.59 3.18 -5.33
CA PRO A 236 -13.14 3.07 -5.24
C PRO A 236 -12.69 1.67 -4.82
N PRO A 237 -11.81 1.03 -5.64
CA PRO A 237 -11.28 -0.30 -5.33
C PRO A 237 -10.24 -0.29 -4.22
N VAL A 238 -9.64 0.87 -3.99
CA VAL A 238 -8.62 1.11 -2.96
C VAL A 238 -9.04 2.23 -2.02
N VAL A 239 -8.48 2.26 -0.84
CA VAL A 239 -8.75 3.25 0.20
C VAL A 239 -7.44 3.60 0.90
N PHE A 240 -7.38 4.80 1.47
CA PHE A 240 -6.24 5.25 2.24
C PHE A 240 -6.62 5.39 3.71
N LEU A 241 -5.67 5.11 4.58
CA LEU A 241 -5.81 5.38 6.01
C LEU A 241 -4.69 6.31 6.46
N GLU A 242 -5.05 7.28 7.27
CA GLU A 242 -4.15 8.08 8.07
C GLU A 242 -4.41 7.79 9.54
N CYS A 243 -3.39 7.33 10.25
CA CYS A 243 -3.50 6.94 11.66
C CYS A 243 -2.47 7.71 12.48
N VAL A 244 -2.88 8.30 13.60
CA VAL A 244 -1.99 9.04 14.53
C VAL A 244 -1.80 8.21 15.79
N LYS A 245 -0.53 8.04 16.18
CA LYS A 245 -0.15 7.36 17.43
C LYS A 245 -0.27 8.26 18.64
#